data_57ba230df2bd62b3c3a432aea3becded
#
_entry.id   57ba230df2bd62b3c3a432aea3becded
#
_cell.length_a   1.000
_cell.length_b   1.000
_cell.length_c   1.000
_cell.angle_alpha   90.00
_cell.angle_beta   90.00
_cell.angle_gamma   90.00
#
_symmetry.space_group_name_H-M   'P 1'
#
loop_
_entity.id
_entity.type
_entity.pdbx_description
1 polymer ?
#
loop_
_entity_poly.entity_id
_entity_poly.type
_entity_poly.pdbx_seq_one_letter_code
_entity_poly.pdbx_strand_id
1 'polypeptide(L)'
;MDRPPTQYADTGELSIAYCRAGRGPIDVVVLPGFATHVELMWEPPFGGRLFDRFAQFATVTQIDKRGVGLSDHLAGPATLEQRMDDLRVVMDAEGIERAAIVGISDGASMSALFAATYPERVSSLVL
;
A
#
# COMPACT_ATOMS: atom_id res chain seq x y z
N MET A 1 8.16 1.65 17.14
CA MET A 1 8.76 2.49 16.08
C MET A 1 7.94 3.74 15.91
N ASP A 2 8.58 4.86 15.72
CA ASP A 2 7.85 6.09 15.42
C ASP A 2 7.16 5.97 14.05
N ARG A 3 5.99 6.58 13.96
CA ARG A 3 5.24 6.60 12.71
C ARG A 3 6.07 7.26 11.60
N PRO A 4 6.21 6.59 10.44
CA PRO A 4 6.90 7.21 9.31
C PRO A 4 6.10 8.41 8.77
N PRO A 5 6.78 9.37 8.12
CA PRO A 5 6.09 10.50 7.51
C PRO A 5 5.18 10.05 6.38
N THR A 6 4.04 10.72 6.25
CA THR A 6 3.14 10.52 5.11
C THR A 6 3.79 11.10 3.85
N GLN A 7 3.78 10.31 2.79
CA GLN A 7 4.25 10.69 1.46
C GLN A 7 3.09 10.58 0.46
N TYR A 8 3.26 11.19 -0.70
CA TYR A 8 2.24 11.19 -1.75
C TYR A 8 2.85 10.85 -3.09
N ALA A 9 2.22 9.95 -3.81
CA ALA A 9 2.52 9.64 -5.20
C ALA A 9 1.46 10.27 -6.11
N ASP A 10 1.90 10.91 -7.18
CA ASP A 10 1.04 11.61 -8.13
C ASP A 10 0.65 10.68 -9.29
N THR A 11 -0.64 10.50 -9.51
CA THR A 11 -1.15 9.71 -10.64
C THR A 11 -1.33 10.54 -11.91
N GLY A 12 -1.08 11.85 -11.86
CA GLY A 12 -1.44 12.83 -12.90
C GLY A 12 -2.79 13.51 -12.64
N GLU A 13 -3.70 12.85 -11.92
CA GLU A 13 -5.01 13.37 -11.54
C GLU A 13 -5.20 13.46 -10.03
N LEU A 14 -4.59 12.55 -9.29
CA LEU A 14 -4.77 12.38 -7.86
C LEU A 14 -3.43 12.21 -7.14
N SER A 15 -3.44 12.54 -5.85
CA SER A 15 -2.36 12.21 -4.91
C SER A 15 -2.75 11.00 -4.07
N ILE A 16 -1.92 9.98 -4.08
CA ILE A 16 -2.09 8.75 -3.32
C ILE A 16 -1.18 8.77 -2.10
N ALA A 17 -1.77 8.76 -0.92
CA ALA A 17 -1.04 8.79 0.34
C ALA A 17 -0.46 7.42 0.69
N TYR A 18 0.76 7.40 1.18
CA TYR A 18 1.40 6.19 1.69
C TYR A 18 2.40 6.52 2.79
N CYS A 19 2.71 5.51 3.60
CA CYS A 19 3.81 5.53 4.55
C CYS A 19 4.78 4.39 4.26
N ARG A 20 6.07 4.63 4.46
CA ARG A 20 7.13 3.65 4.19
C ARG A 20 8.15 3.65 5.32
N ALA A 21 8.47 2.47 5.85
CA ALA A 21 9.45 2.29 6.91
C ALA A 21 10.18 0.96 6.81
N GLY A 22 11.29 0.86 7.55
CA GLY A 22 12.17 -0.29 7.53
C GLY A 22 13.36 -0.10 6.62
N ARG A 23 14.30 -1.04 6.68
CA ARG A 23 15.54 -1.02 5.89
C ARG A 23 15.93 -2.41 5.40
N GLY A 24 15.00 -3.34 5.42
CA GLY A 24 15.25 -4.69 4.93
C GLY A 24 15.37 -4.74 3.41
N PRO A 25 16.00 -5.79 2.88
CA PRO A 25 16.21 -5.94 1.44
C PRO A 25 14.95 -6.36 0.68
N ILE A 26 13.88 -6.70 1.38
CA ILE A 26 12.61 -7.14 0.79
C ILE A 26 11.62 -5.98 0.88
N ASP A 27 11.01 -5.64 -0.24
CA ASP A 27 9.88 -4.72 -0.27
C ASP A 27 8.58 -5.49 0.02
N VAL A 28 7.85 -5.01 1.03
CA VAL A 28 6.51 -5.52 1.39
C VAL A 28 5.52 -4.38 1.22
N VAL A 29 4.52 -4.57 0.39
CA VAL A 29 3.43 -3.62 0.23
C VAL A 29 2.17 -4.18 0.88
N VAL A 30 1.61 -3.43 1.82
CA VAL A 30 0.39 -3.81 2.54
C VAL A 30 -0.78 -3.02 1.97
N LEU A 31 -1.76 -3.74 1.45
CA LEU A 31 -3.02 -3.22 0.96
C LEU A 31 -4.11 -3.57 1.97
N PRO A 32 -4.47 -2.63 2.83
CA PRO A 32 -5.46 -2.87 3.87
C PRO A 32 -6.88 -2.99 3.32
N GLY A 33 -7.80 -3.31 4.20
CA GLY A 33 -9.20 -3.40 3.89
C GLY A 33 -9.85 -2.09 3.46
N PHE A 34 -11.14 -2.01 3.58
CA PHE A 34 -11.92 -0.96 2.97
C PHE A 34 -11.78 0.42 3.65
N ALA A 35 -11.54 0.45 4.95
CA ALA A 35 -11.35 1.70 5.70
C ALA A 35 -9.92 1.77 6.26
N THR A 36 -9.13 2.73 5.79
CA THR A 36 -7.73 2.90 6.18
C THR A 36 -7.36 4.36 6.36
N HIS A 37 -6.27 4.56 7.06
CA HIS A 37 -5.65 5.87 7.21
C HIS A 37 -4.16 5.63 7.49
N VAL A 38 -3.29 5.99 6.56
CA VAL A 38 -1.85 5.67 6.62
C VAL A 38 -1.17 6.12 7.91
N GLU A 39 -1.66 7.16 8.56
CA GLU A 39 -1.10 7.60 9.83
C GLU A 39 -1.60 6.77 11.01
N LEU A 40 -2.91 6.53 11.10
CA LEU A 40 -3.52 5.83 12.23
C LEU A 40 -3.18 4.34 12.23
N MET A 41 -3.00 3.74 11.07
CA MET A 41 -2.69 2.32 10.96
C MET A 41 -1.30 1.96 11.53
N TRP A 42 -0.40 2.91 11.66
CA TRP A 42 0.91 2.70 12.30
C TRP A 42 0.87 2.82 13.82
N GLU A 43 -0.25 3.23 14.38
CA GLU A 43 -0.42 3.42 15.83
C GLU A 43 -1.19 2.25 16.47
N PRO A 44 -0.89 1.89 17.74
CA PRO A 44 -1.74 0.98 18.51
C PRO A 44 -3.14 1.59 18.72
N PRO A 45 -4.20 0.78 18.75
CA PRO A 45 -4.22 -0.68 18.70
C PRO A 45 -4.29 -1.29 17.29
N PHE A 46 -4.24 -0.47 16.24
CA PHE A 46 -4.52 -0.91 14.88
C PHE A 46 -3.40 -1.82 14.31
N GLY A 47 -2.51 -1.27 13.53
CA GLY A 47 -1.52 -2.06 12.80
C GLY A 47 -0.07 -1.92 13.29
N GLY A 48 0.20 -1.03 14.26
CA GLY A 48 1.56 -0.67 14.65
C GLY A 48 2.49 -1.85 14.91
N ARG A 49 2.04 -2.85 15.67
CA ARG A 49 2.83 -4.05 15.94
C ARG A 49 3.12 -4.89 14.70
N LEU A 50 2.17 -4.96 13.77
CA LEU A 50 2.35 -5.69 12.52
C LEU A 50 3.41 -5.01 11.65
N PHE A 51 3.30 -3.71 11.48
CA PHE A 51 4.26 -2.93 10.71
C PHE A 51 5.65 -2.91 11.35
N ASP A 52 5.73 -2.79 12.68
CA ASP A 52 7.00 -2.91 13.42
C ASP A 52 7.69 -4.26 13.15
N ARG A 53 6.92 -5.35 13.10
CA ARG A 53 7.47 -6.68 12.80
C ARG A 53 7.95 -6.80 11.37
N PHE A 54 7.19 -6.32 10.42
CA PHE A 54 7.63 -6.28 9.02
C PHE A 54 8.90 -5.44 8.85
N ALA A 55 8.95 -4.27 9.48
CA ALA A 55 10.08 -3.35 9.37
C ALA A 55 11.41 -3.89 9.93
N GLN A 56 11.37 -4.97 10.71
CA GLN A 56 12.59 -5.64 11.22
C GLN A 56 13.35 -6.39 10.12
N PHE A 57 12.69 -6.86 9.09
CA PHE A 57 13.32 -7.67 8.03
C PHE A 57 13.02 -7.18 6.61
N ALA A 58 12.12 -6.23 6.46
CA ALA A 58 11.66 -5.71 5.19
C ALA A 58 11.61 -4.17 5.19
N THR A 59 11.44 -3.58 4.03
CA THR A 59 10.96 -2.22 3.88
C THR A 59 9.47 -2.29 3.56
N VAL A 60 8.63 -1.82 4.48
CA VAL A 60 7.19 -1.95 4.38
C VAL A 60 6.55 -0.65 3.90
N THR A 61 5.69 -0.75 2.92
CA THR A 61 4.90 0.35 2.38
C THR A 61 3.42 0.06 2.60
N GLN A 62 2.71 0.99 3.21
CA GLN A 62 1.26 0.92 3.39
C GLN A 62 0.62 2.08 2.64
N ILE A 63 -0.47 1.80 1.93
CA ILE A 63 -1.12 2.74 0.99
C ILE A 63 -2.56 2.97 1.43
N ASP A 64 -3.01 4.22 1.37
CA ASP A 64 -4.43 4.54 1.33
C ASP A 64 -4.90 4.51 -0.13
N LYS A 65 -5.88 3.69 -0.44
CA LYS A 65 -6.49 3.64 -1.78
C LYS A 65 -7.17 4.97 -2.09
N ARG A 66 -7.31 5.31 -3.37
CA ARG A 66 -8.09 6.50 -3.75
C ARG A 66 -9.47 6.49 -3.11
N GLY A 67 -9.93 7.62 -2.64
CA GLY A 67 -11.19 7.79 -1.94
C GLY A 67 -11.17 7.36 -0.47
N VAL A 68 -10.01 7.00 0.07
CA VAL A 68 -9.86 6.51 1.45
C VAL A 68 -8.70 7.24 2.15
N GLY A 69 -8.85 7.47 3.45
CA GLY A 69 -7.81 8.06 4.30
C GLY A 69 -7.33 9.41 3.80
N LEU A 70 -6.02 9.54 3.63
CA LEU A 70 -5.38 10.77 3.18
C LEU A 70 -5.19 10.88 1.66
N SER A 71 -5.52 9.83 0.91
CA SER A 71 -5.52 9.90 -0.55
C SER A 71 -6.68 10.75 -1.07
N ASP A 72 -6.49 11.34 -2.25
CA ASP A 72 -7.52 12.16 -2.87
C ASP A 72 -8.80 11.37 -3.15
N HIS A 73 -9.91 12.07 -3.09
CA HIS A 73 -11.25 11.53 -3.29
C HIS A 73 -11.77 11.92 -4.68
N LEU A 74 -12.39 10.97 -5.36
CA LEU A 74 -13.15 11.20 -6.59
C LEU A 74 -14.63 11.22 -6.29
N ALA A 75 -15.40 11.84 -7.20
CA ALA A 75 -16.84 11.69 -7.23
C ALA A 75 -17.19 10.26 -7.69
N GLY A 76 -17.79 9.48 -6.81
CA GLY A 76 -18.22 8.11 -7.09
C GLY A 76 -17.21 7.02 -6.71
N PRO A 77 -17.61 5.74 -6.87
CA PRO A 77 -16.80 4.61 -6.49
C PRO A 77 -15.62 4.38 -7.45
N ALA A 78 -14.47 4.02 -6.90
CA ALA A 78 -13.31 3.62 -7.69
C ALA A 78 -13.45 2.18 -8.19
N THR A 79 -13.01 1.90 -9.41
CA THR A 79 -12.91 0.55 -9.94
C THR A 79 -11.68 -0.17 -9.36
N LEU A 80 -11.64 -1.50 -9.47
CA LEU A 80 -10.45 -2.28 -9.08
C LEU A 80 -9.24 -1.89 -9.93
N GLU A 81 -9.44 -1.65 -11.22
CA GLU A 81 -8.39 -1.24 -12.15
C GLU A 81 -7.77 0.11 -11.73
N GLN A 82 -8.59 1.07 -11.34
CA GLN A 82 -8.10 2.35 -10.84
C GLN A 82 -7.29 2.20 -9.55
N ARG A 83 -7.75 1.37 -8.62
CA ARG A 83 -7.03 1.06 -7.37
C ARG A 83 -5.74 0.30 -7.61
N MET A 84 -5.72 -0.59 -8.59
CA MET A 84 -4.50 -1.28 -9.04
C MET A 84 -3.48 -0.30 -9.61
N ASP A 85 -3.93 0.71 -10.36
CA ASP A 85 -3.08 1.79 -10.85
C ASP A 85 -2.47 2.59 -9.70
N ASP A 86 -3.20 2.84 -8.63
CA ASP A 86 -2.69 3.53 -7.44
C ASP A 86 -1.52 2.77 -6.81
N LEU A 87 -1.63 1.45 -6.70
CA LEU A 87 -0.54 0.60 -6.22
C LEU A 87 0.69 0.71 -7.13
N ARG A 88 0.48 0.62 -8.44
CA ARG A 88 1.56 0.71 -9.41
C ARG A 88 2.28 2.06 -9.32
N VAL A 89 1.54 3.16 -9.21
CA VAL A 89 2.10 4.51 -9.11
C VAL A 89 2.94 4.68 -7.85
N VAL A 90 2.50 4.17 -6.71
CA VAL A 90 3.28 4.22 -5.46
C VAL A 90 4.55 3.37 -5.58
N MET A 91 4.46 2.17 -6.14
CA MET A 91 5.63 1.33 -6.36
C MET A 91 6.64 2.03 -7.30
N ASP A 92 6.17 2.64 -8.36
CA ASP A 92 7.03 3.37 -9.32
C ASP A 92 7.68 4.59 -8.65
N ALA A 93 6.93 5.36 -7.85
CA ALA A 93 7.45 6.52 -7.12
C ALA A 93 8.60 6.16 -6.15
N GLU A 94 8.55 4.97 -5.56
CA GLU A 94 9.56 4.46 -4.64
C GLU A 94 10.64 3.61 -5.32
N GLY A 95 10.58 3.43 -6.62
CA GLY A 95 11.52 2.59 -7.36
C GLY A 95 11.42 1.10 -7.01
N ILE A 96 10.25 0.66 -6.55
CA ILE A 96 10.00 -0.74 -6.21
C ILE A 96 9.68 -1.51 -7.49
N GLU A 97 10.65 -2.25 -8.00
CA GLU A 97 10.42 -3.07 -9.19
C GLU A 97 9.55 -4.29 -8.89
N ARG A 98 9.76 -4.90 -7.72
CA ARG A 98 9.08 -6.14 -7.32
C ARG A 98 8.90 -6.18 -5.82
N ALA A 99 7.70 -6.53 -5.35
CA ALA A 99 7.37 -6.57 -3.93
C ALA A 99 6.59 -7.84 -3.55
N ALA A 100 6.71 -8.21 -2.28
CA ALA A 100 5.74 -9.09 -1.64
C ALA A 100 4.49 -8.27 -1.31
N ILE A 101 3.32 -8.72 -1.70
CA ILE A 101 2.07 -8.01 -1.48
C ILE A 101 1.22 -8.74 -0.45
N VAL A 102 0.80 -8.00 0.57
CA VAL A 102 -0.10 -8.49 1.62
C VAL A 102 -1.44 -7.78 1.45
N GLY A 103 -2.43 -8.50 0.97
CA GLY A 103 -3.79 -7.98 0.77
C GLY A 103 -4.72 -8.44 1.90
N ILE A 104 -5.42 -7.50 2.51
CA ILE A 104 -6.33 -7.76 3.63
C ILE A 104 -7.75 -7.37 3.21
N SER A 105 -8.69 -8.31 3.31
CA SER A 105 -10.11 -8.07 3.00
C SER A 105 -10.30 -7.52 1.57
N ASP A 106 -10.83 -6.32 1.41
CA ASP A 106 -10.98 -5.63 0.12
C ASP A 106 -9.63 -5.45 -0.62
N GLY A 107 -8.55 -5.26 0.13
CA GLY A 107 -7.19 -5.22 -0.42
C GLY A 107 -6.73 -6.55 -1.03
N ALA A 108 -7.30 -7.67 -0.61
CA ALA A 108 -6.98 -8.98 -1.18
C ALA A 108 -7.42 -9.10 -2.64
N SER A 109 -8.63 -8.64 -2.98
CA SER A 109 -9.13 -8.65 -4.35
C SER A 109 -8.27 -7.78 -5.28
N MET A 110 -7.89 -6.60 -4.81
CA MET A 110 -7.00 -5.71 -5.55
C MET A 110 -5.61 -6.32 -5.75
N SER A 111 -5.07 -6.95 -4.70
CA SER A 111 -3.76 -7.62 -4.74
C SER A 111 -3.74 -8.78 -5.71
N ALA A 112 -4.80 -9.59 -5.74
CA ALA A 112 -4.94 -10.70 -6.67
C ALA A 112 -4.99 -10.23 -8.13
N LEU A 113 -5.77 -9.18 -8.41
CA LEU A 113 -5.84 -8.57 -9.74
C LEU A 113 -4.49 -8.00 -10.16
N PHE A 114 -3.80 -7.31 -9.27
CA PHE A 114 -2.46 -6.76 -9.53
C PHE A 114 -1.46 -7.87 -9.85
N ALA A 115 -1.43 -8.95 -9.07
CA ALA A 115 -0.53 -10.07 -9.30
C ALA A 115 -0.83 -10.79 -10.63
N ALA A 116 -2.09 -10.88 -11.01
CA ALA A 116 -2.49 -11.47 -12.29
C ALA A 116 -2.12 -10.57 -13.49
N THR A 117 -2.18 -9.26 -13.32
CA THR A 117 -1.92 -8.27 -14.38
C THR A 117 -0.42 -7.98 -14.54
N TYR A 118 0.30 -7.89 -13.42
CA TYR A 118 1.72 -7.57 -13.36
C TYR A 118 2.51 -8.64 -12.57
N PRO A 119 2.53 -9.90 -13.03
CA PRO A 119 3.18 -10.98 -12.29
C PRO A 119 4.68 -10.74 -12.05
N GLU A 120 5.34 -10.00 -12.92
CA GLU A 120 6.75 -9.62 -12.79
C GLU A 120 7.01 -8.65 -11.63
N ARG A 121 5.97 -7.92 -11.19
CA ARG A 121 6.04 -6.95 -10.10
C ARG A 121 5.79 -7.56 -8.71
N VAL A 122 5.42 -8.83 -8.65
CA VAL A 122 5.01 -9.52 -7.41
C VAL A 122 5.92 -10.70 -7.13
N SER A 123 6.64 -10.65 -6.01
CA SER A 123 7.52 -11.74 -5.57
C SER A 123 6.76 -12.82 -4.81
N SER A 124 5.77 -12.40 -4.04
CA SER A 124 4.86 -13.29 -3.30
C SER A 124 3.56 -12.55 -2.99
N LEU A 125 2.51 -13.32 -2.76
CA LEU A 125 1.17 -12.82 -2.50
C LEU A 125 0.60 -13.50 -1.26
N VAL A 126 0.17 -12.69 -0.29
CA VAL A 126 -0.51 -13.14 0.94
C VAL A 126 -1.90 -12.50 0.97
N LEU A 127 -2.94 -13.31 1.08
CA LEU A 127 -4.34 -12.88 1.07
C LEU A 127 -5.06 -13.30 2.34
#